data_dc3314521ca8620a49a8364a1279e067
#
_entry.id   dc3314521ca8620a49a8364a1279e067
#
_cell.length_a   1.000
_cell.length_b   1.000
_cell.length_c   1.000
_cell.angle_alpha   90.00
_cell.angle_beta   90.00
_cell.angle_gamma   90.00
#
_symmetry.space_group_name_H-M   'P 1'
#
loop_
_entity.id
_entity.type
_entity.pdbx_description
1 polymer ?
#
loop_
_entity_poly.entity_id
_entity_poly.type
_entity_poly.pdbx_seq_one_letter_code
_entity_poly.pdbx_strand_id
1 'polypeptide(L)'
;MKVATRIVFKISNTFSEWAKAFDDDRINQEAAGIKAIFRGVSETDSSTVMAILEAEPGVLGKYMEGNKDVEASGHIIGSEEFSNWIA
;
A
#
# COMPACT_ATOMS: atom_id res chain seq x y z
N MET A 1 4.07 19.73 -1.88
CA MET A 1 3.90 19.17 -0.52
C MET A 1 3.78 17.65 -0.61
N LYS A 2 4.51 16.94 0.19
CA LYS A 2 4.40 15.49 0.27
C LYS A 2 3.48 15.08 1.39
N VAL A 3 2.66 14.05 1.13
CA VAL A 3 1.80 13.44 2.13
C VAL A 3 2.27 12.01 2.34
N ALA A 4 2.52 11.65 3.59
CA ALA A 4 2.81 10.26 3.97
C ALA A 4 1.48 9.61 4.35
N THR A 5 1.11 8.55 3.66
CA THR A 5 -0.14 7.82 3.92
C THR A 5 0.20 6.48 4.54
N ARG A 6 -0.36 6.26 5.72
CA ARG A 6 -0.30 4.97 6.40
C ARG A 6 -1.59 4.21 6.08
N ILE A 7 -1.44 3.03 5.51
CA ILE A 7 -2.57 2.19 5.12
C ILE A 7 -2.46 0.88 5.89
N VAL A 8 -3.52 0.50 6.61
CA VAL A 8 -3.63 -0.80 7.27
C VAL A 8 -4.79 -1.55 6.59
N PHE A 9 -4.55 -2.79 6.18
CA PHE A 9 -5.57 -3.55 5.47
C PHE A 9 -5.34 -5.05 5.62
N LYS A 10 -6.35 -5.84 5.19
CA LYS A 10 -6.29 -7.29 5.23
C LYS A 10 -5.81 -7.84 3.89
N ILE A 11 -5.15 -9.00 3.96
CA ILE A 11 -4.72 -9.75 2.77
C ILE A 11 -5.34 -11.14 2.79
N SER A 12 -5.60 -11.70 1.60
CA SER A 12 -6.17 -13.03 1.43
C SER A 12 -5.11 -14.12 1.24
N ASN A 13 -3.87 -13.71 1.03
CA ASN A 13 -2.72 -14.60 0.84
C ASN A 13 -1.73 -14.46 2.00
N THR A 14 -0.49 -14.89 1.81
CA THR A 14 0.56 -14.74 2.83
C THR A 14 1.25 -13.38 2.72
N PHE A 15 1.85 -12.94 3.82
CA PHE A 15 2.64 -11.72 3.80
C PHE A 15 3.77 -11.79 2.76
N SER A 16 4.44 -12.95 2.64
CA SER A 16 5.53 -13.10 1.66
C SER A 16 5.05 -12.89 0.23
N GLU A 17 3.88 -13.42 -0.10
CA GLU A 17 3.29 -13.26 -1.43
C GLU A 17 2.87 -11.82 -1.69
N TRP A 18 2.20 -11.21 -0.72
CA TRP A 18 1.81 -9.81 -0.84
C TRP A 18 3.02 -8.89 -0.93
N ALA A 19 4.03 -9.10 -0.09
CA ALA A 19 5.24 -8.28 -0.05
C ALA A 19 6.01 -8.36 -1.37
N LYS A 20 6.08 -9.55 -1.97
CA LYS A 20 6.71 -9.71 -3.28
C LYS A 20 5.97 -8.90 -4.35
N ALA A 21 4.65 -9.00 -4.39
CA ALA A 21 3.84 -8.24 -5.33
C ALA A 21 3.99 -6.73 -5.12
N PHE A 22 4.00 -6.30 -3.87
CA PHE A 22 4.20 -4.90 -3.51
C PHE A 22 5.57 -4.39 -3.98
N ASP A 23 6.63 -5.17 -3.74
CA ASP A 23 7.98 -4.80 -4.14
C ASP A 23 8.14 -4.80 -5.67
N ASP A 24 7.53 -5.76 -6.36
CA ASP A 24 7.56 -5.83 -7.82
C ASP A 24 6.85 -4.63 -8.46
N ASP A 25 5.88 -4.03 -7.78
CA ASP A 25 5.15 -2.85 -8.25
C ASP A 25 5.91 -1.54 -8.03
N ARG A 26 7.07 -1.58 -7.39
CA ARG A 26 7.85 -0.37 -7.07
C ARG A 26 8.15 0.50 -8.28
N ILE A 27 8.47 -0.11 -9.41
CA ILE A 27 8.74 0.63 -10.66
C ILE A 27 7.52 1.46 -11.06
N ASN A 28 6.32 0.86 -10.98
CA ASN A 28 5.08 1.55 -11.32
C ASN A 28 4.74 2.64 -10.30
N GLN A 29 4.98 2.37 -9.02
CA GLN A 29 4.77 3.33 -7.94
C GLN A 29 5.65 4.56 -8.16
N GLU A 30 6.94 4.36 -8.40
CA GLU A 30 7.90 5.45 -8.63
C GLU A 30 7.54 6.25 -9.88
N ALA A 31 7.13 5.58 -10.95
CA ALA A 31 6.69 6.23 -12.18
C ALA A 31 5.46 7.13 -11.95
N ALA A 32 4.62 6.78 -10.97
CA ALA A 32 3.46 7.58 -10.57
C ALA A 32 3.78 8.67 -9.55
N GLY A 33 5.04 8.76 -9.10
CA GLY A 33 5.45 9.74 -8.10
C GLY A 33 5.23 9.27 -6.66
N ILE A 34 5.15 7.98 -6.43
CA ILE A 34 4.92 7.38 -5.11
C ILE A 34 6.20 6.74 -4.61
N LYS A 35 6.58 7.07 -3.38
CA LYS A 35 7.74 6.47 -2.71
C LYS A 35 7.26 5.56 -1.59
N ALA A 36 7.61 4.28 -1.64
CA ALA A 36 7.33 3.33 -0.57
C ALA A 36 8.34 3.55 0.57
N ILE A 37 7.84 3.90 1.75
CA ILE A 37 8.66 4.18 2.93
C ILE A 37 8.82 2.94 3.79
N PHE A 38 7.74 2.18 3.98
CA PHE A 38 7.73 1.02 4.86
C PHE A 38 6.60 0.07 4.48
N ARG A 39 6.82 -1.21 4.70
CA ARG A 39 5.79 -2.24 4.67
C ARG A 39 6.05 -3.26 5.77
N GLY A 40 5.01 -3.80 6.34
CA GLY A 40 5.15 -4.80 7.39
C GLY A 40 3.86 -5.57 7.62
N VAL A 41 3.96 -6.61 8.42
CA VAL A 41 2.84 -7.43 8.84
C VAL A 41 2.62 -7.26 10.34
N SER A 42 1.36 -7.34 10.78
CA SER A 42 1.03 -7.25 12.19
C SER A 42 1.74 -8.37 12.97
N GLU A 43 2.30 -8.03 14.11
CA GLU A 43 2.95 -8.99 15.01
C GLU A 43 1.97 -10.05 15.53
N THR A 44 0.69 -9.68 15.64
CA THR A 44 -0.35 -10.54 16.23
C THR A 44 -1.37 -11.08 15.24
N ASP A 45 -1.35 -10.62 13.99
CA ASP A 45 -2.32 -11.04 12.97
C ASP A 45 -1.64 -11.09 11.60
N SER A 46 -1.32 -12.30 11.14
CA SER A 46 -0.60 -12.52 9.88
C SER A 46 -1.39 -12.14 8.63
N SER A 47 -2.68 -11.85 8.76
CA SER A 47 -3.52 -11.39 7.64
C SER A 47 -3.69 -9.87 7.60
N THR A 48 -3.08 -9.16 8.53
CA THR A 48 -3.12 -7.69 8.59
C THR A 48 -1.75 -7.13 8.25
N VAL A 49 -1.71 -6.27 7.25
CA VAL A 49 -0.47 -5.63 6.79
C VAL A 49 -0.60 -4.12 6.84
N MET A 50 0.55 -3.45 6.80
CA MET A 50 0.60 -2.00 6.84
C MET A 50 1.65 -1.54 5.84
N ALA A 51 1.35 -0.47 5.12
CA ALA A 51 2.29 0.20 4.24
C ALA A 51 2.27 1.70 4.52
N ILE A 52 3.43 2.32 4.38
CA ILE A 52 3.56 3.78 4.42
C ILE A 52 4.11 4.22 3.08
N LEU A 53 3.36 5.07 2.39
CA LEU A 53 3.66 5.56 1.06
C LEU A 53 3.64 7.08 1.06
N GLU A 54 4.57 7.69 0.34
CA GLU A 54 4.67 9.14 0.27
C GLU A 54 4.45 9.61 -1.16
N ALA A 55 3.61 10.64 -1.35
CA ALA A 55 3.30 11.22 -2.64
C ALA A 55 2.71 12.62 -2.49
N GLU A 56 2.61 13.35 -3.59
CA GLU A 56 1.86 14.60 -3.62
C GLU A 56 0.38 14.33 -3.33
N PRO A 57 -0.37 15.33 -2.82
CA PRO A 57 -1.80 15.15 -2.51
C PRO A 57 -2.61 14.56 -3.66
N GLY A 58 -3.40 13.53 -3.37
CA GLY A 58 -4.29 12.89 -4.33
C GLY A 58 -3.66 11.85 -5.24
N VAL A 59 -2.35 11.80 -5.33
CA VAL A 59 -1.64 10.87 -6.25
C VAL A 59 -1.86 9.43 -5.85
N LEU A 60 -1.70 9.10 -4.57
CA LEU A 60 -1.85 7.72 -4.11
C LEU A 60 -3.27 7.19 -4.30
N GLY A 61 -4.28 8.00 -3.95
CA GLY A 61 -5.67 7.60 -4.13
C GLY A 61 -6.00 7.30 -5.58
N LYS A 62 -5.53 8.15 -6.48
CA LYS A 62 -5.74 7.96 -7.91
C LYS A 62 -5.02 6.72 -8.42
N TYR A 63 -3.81 6.46 -7.94
CA TYR A 63 -3.04 5.27 -8.32
C TYR A 63 -3.74 3.98 -7.91
N MET A 64 -4.32 3.96 -6.71
CA MET A 64 -5.00 2.77 -6.18
C MET A 64 -6.38 2.55 -6.80
N GLU A 65 -7.03 3.60 -7.29
CA GLU A 65 -8.38 3.52 -7.84
C GLU A 65 -8.41 2.61 -9.07
N GLY A 66 -9.16 1.51 -8.97
CA GLY A 66 -9.32 0.56 -10.06
C GLY A 66 -8.03 -0.17 -10.47
N ASN A 67 -7.00 -0.13 -9.64
CA ASN A 67 -5.71 -0.76 -9.96
C ASN A 67 -5.80 -2.28 -9.75
N LYS A 68 -5.78 -3.03 -10.86
CA LYS A 68 -5.91 -4.49 -10.84
C LYS A 68 -4.71 -5.19 -10.23
N ASP A 69 -3.53 -4.58 -10.28
CA ASP A 69 -2.34 -5.14 -9.65
C ASP A 69 -2.46 -5.11 -8.12
N VAL A 70 -3.11 -4.07 -7.58
CA VAL A 70 -3.40 -3.99 -6.15
C VAL A 70 -4.33 -5.13 -5.75
N GLU A 71 -5.40 -5.38 -6.50
CA GLU A 71 -6.31 -6.50 -6.23
C GLU A 71 -5.60 -7.84 -6.35
N ALA A 72 -4.78 -8.02 -7.38
CA ALA A 72 -4.07 -9.27 -7.63
C ALA A 72 -3.01 -9.57 -6.58
N SER A 73 -2.56 -8.57 -5.81
CA SER A 73 -1.55 -8.75 -4.76
C SER A 73 -2.06 -9.48 -3.52
N GLY A 74 -3.36 -9.72 -3.41
CA GLY A 74 -4.00 -10.28 -2.23
C GLY A 74 -4.65 -9.26 -1.32
N HIS A 75 -4.59 -7.99 -1.68
CA HIS A 75 -5.22 -6.90 -0.95
C HIS A 75 -6.76 -7.07 -0.97
N ILE A 76 -7.37 -7.13 0.21
CA ILE A 76 -8.83 -7.24 0.31
C ILE A 76 -9.42 -5.84 0.23
N ILE A 77 -10.06 -5.54 -0.90
CA ILE A 77 -10.67 -4.24 -1.15
C ILE A 77 -11.78 -3.98 -0.13
N GLY A 78 -11.78 -2.78 0.44
CA GLY A 78 -12.75 -2.38 1.46
C GLY A 78 -12.27 -2.59 2.89
N SER A 79 -11.14 -3.25 3.09
CA SER A 79 -10.58 -3.48 4.43
C SER A 79 -9.65 -2.35 4.90
N GLU A 80 -9.38 -1.35 4.07
CA GLU A 80 -8.37 -0.32 4.32
C GLU A 80 -8.77 0.66 5.41
N GLU A 81 -7.78 0.99 6.24
CA GLU A 81 -7.83 2.13 7.16
C GLU A 81 -6.67 3.04 6.79
N PHE A 82 -7.00 4.29 6.47
CA PHE A 82 -6.02 5.28 6.02
C PHE A 82 -5.78 6.33 7.08
N SER A 83 -4.54 6.79 7.19
CA SER A 83 -4.23 8.05 7.87
C SER A 83 -3.18 8.79 7.07
N ASN A 84 -3.38 10.09 6.91
CA ASN A 84 -2.50 10.94 6.11
C ASN A 84 -1.75 11.91 7.03
N TRP A 85 -0.47 12.09 6.78
CA TRP A 85 0.44 12.86 7.61
C TRP A 85 1.25 13.82 6.74
N ILE A 86 1.36 15.06 7.16
CA ILE A 86 2.18 16.08 6.51
C ILE A 86 3.22 16.59 7.49
N ALA A 87 4.41 16.93 6.96
CA ALA A 87 5.49 17.49 7.77
C ALA A 87 5.53 19.01 7.66
#